data_1c279e92b7cac71248dc79abd4c6060e
#
_entry.id   1c279e92b7cac71248dc79abd4c6060e
#
_cell.length_a   1.000
_cell.length_b   1.000
_cell.length_c   1.000
_cell.angle_alpha   90.00
_cell.angle_beta   90.00
_cell.angle_gamma   90.00
#
_symmetry.space_group_name_H-M   'P 1'
#
loop_
_entity.id
_entity.type
_entity.pdbx_description
1 polymer ?
#
loop_
_entity_poly.entity_id
_entity_poly.type
_entity_poly.pdbx_seq_one_letter_code
_entity_poly.pdbx_strand_id
1 'polypeptide(L)'
;MPVPGTTFLRHFRDAYVDALGEARIQQSYGFRSYERFGIVGAASTDAPVVPTSAVAGLQTMVTRLDDRGREVGLGERVPLADALRAYTVNGAYASFEEGIKGTLATGMLGDVTVFETDLFAVDPDDLAQVKVDLTVSGGEVVHAR
;
A
#
# COMPACT_ATOMS: atom_id res chain seq x y z
N MET A 1 -9.97 0.73 -13.31
CA MET A 1 -9.08 1.09 -12.20
C MET A 1 -8.38 -0.16 -11.69
N PRO A 2 -7.05 -0.22 -11.62
CA PRO A 2 -6.30 -1.34 -11.04
C PRO A 2 -6.35 -1.33 -9.50
N VAL A 3 -6.43 -2.53 -8.90
CA VAL A 3 -6.38 -2.73 -7.43
C VAL A 3 -5.43 -3.90 -7.13
N PRO A 4 -4.12 -3.74 -7.37
CA PRO A 4 -3.16 -4.81 -7.22
C PRO A 4 -2.80 -5.09 -5.75
N GLY A 5 -2.49 -6.36 -5.44
CA GLY A 5 -1.94 -6.78 -4.15
C GLY A 5 -0.50 -6.31 -3.98
N THR A 6 -0.28 -5.27 -3.20
CA THR A 6 1.01 -4.56 -3.12
C THR A 6 2.16 -5.42 -2.61
N THR A 7 1.89 -6.37 -1.71
CA THR A 7 2.93 -7.25 -1.13
C THR A 7 3.20 -8.52 -1.93
N PHE A 8 2.51 -8.74 -3.06
CA PHE A 8 2.71 -9.94 -3.88
C PHE A 8 4.14 -10.04 -4.42
N LEU A 9 4.72 -8.94 -4.88
CA LEU A 9 6.12 -8.93 -5.32
C LEU A 9 7.09 -9.25 -4.19
N ARG A 10 6.76 -8.85 -2.96
CA ARG A 10 7.54 -9.13 -1.78
C ARG A 10 7.60 -10.63 -1.48
N HIS A 11 6.45 -11.30 -1.53
CA HIS A 11 6.33 -12.71 -1.14
C HIS A 11 6.55 -13.69 -2.29
N PHE A 12 6.20 -13.31 -3.52
CA PHE A 12 6.12 -14.24 -4.66
C PHE A 12 7.08 -13.91 -5.80
N ARG A 13 8.13 -13.08 -5.55
CA ARG A 13 9.09 -12.68 -6.57
C ARG A 13 9.60 -13.85 -7.43
N ASP A 14 10.06 -14.92 -6.79
CA ASP A 14 10.66 -16.05 -7.51
C ASP A 14 9.64 -16.74 -8.44
N ALA A 15 8.42 -16.97 -7.96
CA ALA A 15 7.35 -17.55 -8.78
C ALA A 15 6.97 -16.63 -9.96
N TYR A 16 7.00 -15.32 -9.77
CA TYR A 16 6.75 -14.39 -10.87
C TYR A 16 7.90 -14.32 -11.87
N VAL A 17 9.15 -14.41 -11.40
CA VAL A 17 10.31 -14.51 -12.31
C VAL A 17 10.23 -15.78 -13.16
N ASP A 18 9.90 -16.91 -12.54
CA ASP A 18 9.75 -18.19 -13.23
C ASP A 18 8.63 -18.16 -14.29
N ALA A 19 7.49 -17.50 -13.95
CA ALA A 19 6.34 -17.44 -14.84
C ALA A 19 6.44 -16.35 -15.94
N LEU A 20 6.99 -15.18 -15.62
CA LEU A 20 6.95 -13.99 -16.47
C LEU A 20 8.32 -13.60 -17.05
N GLY A 21 9.40 -14.05 -16.43
CA GLY A 21 10.76 -13.64 -16.69
C GLY A 21 11.14 -12.31 -16.03
N GLU A 22 12.43 -12.13 -15.77
CA GLU A 22 12.98 -10.99 -15.03
C GLU A 22 12.60 -9.62 -15.65
N ALA A 23 12.55 -9.53 -16.98
CA ALA A 23 12.23 -8.27 -17.66
C ALA A 23 10.79 -7.79 -17.43
N ARG A 24 9.81 -8.70 -17.38
CA ARG A 24 8.39 -8.34 -17.18
C ARG A 24 8.07 -8.00 -15.74
N ILE A 25 8.71 -8.68 -14.78
CA ILE A 25 8.49 -8.41 -13.37
C ILE A 25 8.90 -6.98 -12.99
N GLN A 26 9.86 -6.37 -13.69
CA GLN A 26 10.30 -4.99 -13.45
C GLN A 26 9.16 -3.97 -13.62
N GLN A 27 8.16 -4.27 -14.45
CA GLN A 27 7.00 -3.40 -14.72
C GLN A 27 5.72 -3.86 -14.01
N SER A 28 5.78 -4.97 -13.26
CA SER A 28 4.61 -5.50 -12.55
C SER A 28 4.23 -4.59 -11.38
N TYR A 29 2.92 -4.48 -11.11
CA TYR A 29 2.39 -3.65 -10.02
C TYR A 29 2.87 -2.20 -10.12
N GLY A 30 2.73 -1.60 -11.30
CA GLY A 30 3.35 -0.37 -11.74
C GLY A 30 2.66 0.89 -11.23
N PHE A 31 2.67 1.17 -9.92
CA PHE A 31 2.04 2.36 -9.35
C PHE A 31 2.62 3.67 -9.88
N ARG A 32 3.95 3.73 -10.11
CA ARG A 32 4.58 4.90 -10.72
C ARG A 32 4.12 5.11 -12.16
N SER A 33 3.96 4.02 -12.90
CA SER A 33 3.41 4.06 -14.25
C SER A 33 1.95 4.50 -14.25
N TYR A 34 1.13 4.05 -13.27
CA TYR A 34 -0.25 4.52 -13.16
C TYR A 34 -0.31 6.04 -13.01
N GLU A 35 0.48 6.63 -12.11
CA GLU A 35 0.55 8.08 -11.94
C GLU A 35 0.94 8.80 -13.23
N ARG A 36 1.98 8.33 -13.92
CA ARG A 36 2.46 8.92 -15.17
C ARG A 36 1.40 8.95 -16.27
N PHE A 37 0.51 7.97 -16.28
CA PHE A 37 -0.57 7.87 -17.25
C PHE A 37 -1.91 8.41 -16.74
N GLY A 38 -1.94 9.03 -15.57
CA GLY A 38 -3.16 9.56 -14.96
C GLY A 38 -4.17 8.48 -14.57
N ILE A 39 -3.69 7.26 -14.32
CA ILE A 39 -4.52 6.13 -13.89
C ILE A 39 -4.56 6.09 -12.37
N VAL A 40 -5.76 6.15 -11.78
CA VAL A 40 -5.93 5.96 -10.34
C VAL A 40 -5.77 4.47 -10.01
N GLY A 41 -4.78 4.12 -9.18
CA GLY A 41 -4.56 2.77 -8.67
C GLY A 41 -4.81 2.72 -7.17
N ALA A 42 -5.61 1.77 -6.68
CA ALA A 42 -5.75 1.52 -5.25
C ALA A 42 -4.86 0.35 -4.80
N ALA A 43 -4.38 0.41 -3.58
CA ALA A 43 -3.60 -0.67 -2.98
C ALA A 43 -4.51 -1.70 -2.30
N SER A 44 -4.13 -2.97 -2.35
CA SER A 44 -4.80 -4.05 -1.65
C SER A 44 -3.81 -5.09 -1.13
N THR A 45 -4.31 -6.02 -0.32
CA THR A 45 -3.53 -7.20 0.14
C THR A 45 -4.00 -8.47 -0.52
N ASP A 46 -5.25 -8.52 -0.98
CA ASP A 46 -5.90 -9.76 -1.45
C ASP A 46 -5.84 -10.88 -0.38
N ALA A 47 -6.05 -10.50 0.89
CA ALA A 47 -6.08 -11.47 1.98
C ALA A 47 -7.18 -12.51 1.76
N PRO A 48 -6.93 -13.80 2.07
CA PRO A 48 -5.81 -14.35 2.85
C PRO A 48 -4.61 -14.83 2.03
N VAL A 49 -4.48 -14.43 0.76
CA VAL A 49 -3.34 -14.83 -0.09
C VAL A 49 -2.02 -14.34 0.51
N VAL A 50 -2.01 -13.12 1.04
CA VAL A 50 -0.92 -12.57 1.86
C VAL A 50 -1.48 -11.96 3.14
N PRO A 51 -0.64 -11.69 4.17
CA PRO A 51 -1.09 -11.02 5.39
C PRO A 51 -1.70 -9.64 5.14
N THR A 52 -2.67 -9.23 5.98
CA THR A 52 -3.38 -7.94 5.89
C THR A 52 -2.55 -6.77 6.46
N SER A 53 -1.26 -6.68 6.13
CA SER A 53 -0.41 -5.61 6.65
C SER A 53 -0.31 -4.45 5.66
N ALA A 54 -1.01 -3.34 5.95
CA ALA A 54 -0.91 -2.13 5.14
C ALA A 54 0.51 -1.53 5.19
N VAL A 55 1.18 -1.52 6.35
CA VAL A 55 2.55 -1.00 6.49
C VAL A 55 3.57 -1.79 5.67
N ALA A 56 3.41 -3.12 5.56
CA ALA A 56 4.23 -3.93 4.67
C ALA A 56 3.97 -3.59 3.19
N GLY A 57 2.72 -3.28 2.84
CA GLY A 57 2.36 -2.79 1.52
C GLY A 57 2.98 -1.43 1.21
N LEU A 58 2.94 -0.49 2.16
CA LEU A 58 3.61 0.82 2.04
C LEU A 58 5.11 0.63 1.82
N GLN A 59 5.78 -0.20 2.64
CA GLN A 59 7.19 -0.51 2.45
C GLN A 59 7.47 -1.06 1.05
N THR A 60 6.71 -2.04 0.60
CA THR A 60 6.91 -2.65 -0.72
C THR A 60 6.76 -1.63 -1.86
N MET A 61 5.77 -0.72 -1.77
CA MET A 61 5.56 0.34 -2.77
C MET A 61 6.71 1.35 -2.80
N VAL A 62 7.27 1.68 -1.63
CA VAL A 62 8.33 2.69 -1.50
C VAL A 62 9.71 2.11 -1.82
N THR A 63 10.02 0.89 -1.36
CA THR A 63 11.36 0.29 -1.50
C THR A 63 11.49 -0.59 -2.73
N ARG A 64 10.42 -1.28 -3.12
CA ARG A 64 10.43 -2.30 -4.17
C ARG A 64 11.43 -3.41 -3.89
N LEU A 65 11.50 -3.83 -2.62
CA LEU A 65 12.30 -4.96 -2.17
C LEU A 65 11.41 -6.17 -1.85
N ASP A 66 11.92 -7.38 -2.13
CA ASP A 66 11.30 -8.62 -1.68
C ASP A 66 11.68 -8.95 -0.22
N ASP A 67 11.19 -10.06 0.33
CA ASP A 67 11.47 -10.51 1.71
C ASP A 67 12.97 -10.84 1.97
N ARG A 68 13.77 -10.95 0.90
CA ARG A 68 15.22 -11.20 0.99
C ARG A 68 16.04 -9.94 0.69
N GLY A 69 15.40 -8.77 0.56
CA GLY A 69 16.06 -7.51 0.23
C GLY A 69 16.49 -7.38 -1.23
N ARG A 70 15.97 -8.23 -2.14
CA ARG A 70 16.30 -8.16 -3.57
C ARG A 70 15.37 -7.17 -4.27
N GLU A 71 15.92 -6.42 -5.20
CA GLU A 71 15.19 -5.41 -5.98
C GLU A 71 14.17 -6.03 -6.95
N VAL A 72 13.00 -5.38 -7.04
CA VAL A 72 11.92 -5.77 -7.96
C VAL A 72 11.32 -4.53 -8.62
N GLY A 73 11.87 -4.13 -9.76
CA GLY A 73 11.33 -3.01 -10.53
C GLY A 73 11.41 -1.66 -9.82
N LEU A 74 12.62 -1.24 -9.48
CA LEU A 74 12.87 0.03 -8.77
C LEU A 74 12.29 1.27 -9.47
N GLY A 75 12.13 1.22 -10.79
CA GLY A 75 11.50 2.29 -11.57
C GLY A 75 10.02 2.55 -11.23
N GLU A 76 9.39 1.60 -10.55
CA GLU A 76 7.98 1.68 -10.12
C GLU A 76 7.82 2.08 -8.64
N ARG A 77 8.89 2.53 -7.96
CA ARG A 77 8.81 3.13 -6.63
C ARG A 77 7.93 4.38 -6.64
N VAL A 78 7.15 4.54 -5.59
CA VAL A 78 6.38 5.76 -5.34
C VAL A 78 6.78 6.39 -4.00
N PRO A 79 6.64 7.70 -3.84
CA PRO A 79 6.79 8.36 -2.55
C PRO A 79 5.80 7.78 -1.52
N LEU A 80 6.14 7.83 -0.23
CA LEU A 80 5.27 7.36 0.84
C LEU A 80 3.89 8.03 0.84
N ALA A 81 3.84 9.32 0.53
CA ALA A 81 2.58 10.06 0.43
C ALA A 81 1.63 9.47 -0.64
N ASP A 82 2.18 9.06 -1.79
CA ASP A 82 1.38 8.46 -2.88
C ASP A 82 0.99 7.02 -2.53
N ALA A 83 1.87 6.27 -1.85
CA ALA A 83 1.53 4.96 -1.31
C ALA A 83 0.38 5.04 -0.28
N LEU A 84 0.39 6.03 0.62
CA LEU A 84 -0.70 6.28 1.56
C LEU A 84 -2.00 6.65 0.84
N ARG A 85 -1.95 7.49 -0.19
CA ARG A 85 -3.12 7.80 -1.03
C ARG A 85 -3.71 6.55 -1.67
N ALA A 86 -2.87 5.61 -2.14
CA ALA A 86 -3.32 4.37 -2.72
C ALA A 86 -4.13 3.50 -1.72
N TYR A 87 -3.77 3.54 -0.43
CA TYR A 87 -4.48 2.83 0.65
C TYR A 87 -5.68 3.59 1.23
N THR A 88 -5.83 4.87 0.96
CA THR A 88 -6.89 5.73 1.56
C THR A 88 -7.82 6.29 0.49
N VAL A 89 -7.51 7.43 -0.07
CA VAL A 89 -8.34 8.16 -1.04
C VAL A 89 -8.66 7.29 -2.27
N ASN A 90 -7.64 6.60 -2.80
CA ASN A 90 -7.85 5.77 -3.98
C ASN A 90 -8.65 4.50 -3.65
N GLY A 91 -8.50 3.97 -2.42
CA GLY A 91 -9.34 2.88 -1.91
C GLY A 91 -10.82 3.27 -1.82
N ALA A 92 -11.10 4.47 -1.30
CA ALA A 92 -12.45 5.03 -1.27
C ALA A 92 -13.03 5.19 -2.68
N TYR A 93 -12.22 5.73 -3.61
CA TYR A 93 -12.61 5.85 -5.02
C TYR A 93 -12.89 4.48 -5.68
N ALA A 94 -12.12 3.43 -5.33
CA ALA A 94 -12.34 2.08 -5.84
C ALA A 94 -13.69 1.49 -5.43
N SER A 95 -14.22 1.89 -4.27
CA SER A 95 -15.53 1.47 -3.76
C SER A 95 -16.66 2.46 -4.08
N PHE A 96 -16.39 3.53 -4.84
CA PHE A 96 -17.36 4.62 -5.15
C PHE A 96 -17.84 5.35 -3.89
N GLU A 97 -16.97 5.49 -2.88
CA GLU A 97 -17.26 6.08 -1.58
C GLU A 97 -16.36 7.28 -1.25
N GLU A 98 -15.70 7.87 -2.26
CA GLU A 98 -14.80 9.01 -2.11
C GLU A 98 -15.51 10.28 -1.58
N GLY A 99 -16.83 10.31 -1.67
CA GLY A 99 -17.65 11.40 -1.09
C GLY A 99 -17.92 11.27 0.40
N ILE A 100 -17.61 10.10 1.00
CA ILE A 100 -17.93 9.83 2.42
C ILE A 100 -16.74 9.33 3.24
N LYS A 101 -15.67 8.84 2.63
CA LYS A 101 -14.46 8.35 3.32
C LYS A 101 -13.18 8.55 2.53
N GLY A 102 -12.04 8.17 3.11
CA GLY A 102 -10.70 8.24 2.49
C GLY A 102 -9.91 9.48 2.87
N THR A 103 -10.52 10.45 3.54
CA THR A 103 -9.86 11.65 4.09
C THR A 103 -10.38 11.97 5.49
N LEU A 104 -9.62 12.80 6.24
CA LEU A 104 -10.01 13.31 7.56
C LEU A 104 -10.75 14.66 7.46
N ALA A 105 -11.37 14.99 6.34
CA ALA A 105 -12.10 16.23 6.16
C ALA A 105 -13.43 16.21 6.97
N THR A 106 -13.90 17.38 7.40
CA THR A 106 -15.19 17.51 8.08
C THR A 106 -16.32 16.97 7.21
N GLY A 107 -17.16 16.14 7.77
CA GLY A 107 -18.30 15.51 7.08
C GLY A 107 -17.98 14.11 6.52
N MET A 108 -16.73 13.67 6.56
CA MET A 108 -16.35 12.30 6.22
C MET A 108 -16.55 11.34 7.39
N LEU A 109 -16.58 10.04 7.12
CA LEU A 109 -16.59 9.01 8.15
C LEU A 109 -15.36 9.14 9.06
N GLY A 110 -15.54 8.88 10.34
CA GLY A 110 -14.48 8.90 11.34
C GLY A 110 -13.62 7.63 11.29
N ASP A 111 -13.04 7.35 10.14
CA ASP A 111 -12.13 6.21 9.92
C ASP A 111 -10.69 6.69 10.05
N VAL A 112 -10.01 6.26 11.12
CA VAL A 112 -8.66 6.74 11.47
C VAL A 112 -7.77 5.58 11.87
N THR A 113 -6.54 5.57 11.38
CA THR A 113 -5.47 4.71 11.87
C THR A 113 -4.38 5.59 12.49
N VAL A 114 -4.01 5.30 13.73
CA VAL A 114 -2.92 5.97 14.45
C VAL A 114 -1.75 5.00 14.54
N PHE A 115 -0.59 5.43 14.07
CA PHE A 115 0.66 4.67 14.14
C PHE A 115 1.47 5.08 15.36
N GLU A 116 2.29 4.18 15.89
CA GLU A 116 3.16 4.44 17.06
C GLU A 116 4.21 5.53 16.82
N THR A 117 4.45 5.86 15.55
CA THR A 117 5.43 6.88 15.16
C THR A 117 5.03 7.55 13.84
N ASP A 118 5.65 8.69 13.54
CA ASP A 118 5.51 9.37 12.25
C ASP A 118 6.15 8.52 11.14
N LEU A 119 5.33 8.00 10.23
CA LEU A 119 5.78 7.18 9.10
C LEU A 119 6.80 7.89 8.20
N PHE A 120 6.77 9.21 8.11
CA PHE A 120 7.70 9.99 7.31
C PHE A 120 9.08 10.16 7.97
N ALA A 121 9.19 9.86 9.27
CA ALA A 121 10.44 9.87 10.02
C ALA A 121 11.11 8.48 10.11
N VAL A 122 10.40 7.42 9.68
CA VAL A 122 10.91 6.05 9.69
C VAL A 122 11.74 5.77 8.43
N ASP A 123 12.83 5.02 8.57
CA ASP A 123 13.55 4.51 7.40
C ASP A 123 12.60 3.67 6.54
N PRO A 124 12.54 3.89 5.22
CA PRO A 124 11.68 3.12 4.35
C PRO A 124 11.81 1.59 4.49
N ASP A 125 12.99 1.09 4.84
CA ASP A 125 13.23 -0.34 5.03
C ASP A 125 12.64 -0.89 6.34
N ASP A 126 12.25 -0.02 7.28
CA ASP A 126 11.65 -0.37 8.57
C ASP A 126 10.13 -0.14 8.64
N LEU A 127 9.52 0.42 7.60
CA LEU A 127 8.07 0.75 7.60
C LEU A 127 7.18 -0.44 7.98
N ALA A 128 7.51 -1.65 7.52
CA ALA A 128 6.72 -2.85 7.83
C ALA A 128 6.73 -3.25 9.32
N GLN A 129 7.64 -2.70 10.12
CA GLN A 129 7.76 -2.97 11.55
C GLN A 129 6.92 -2.01 12.40
N VAL A 130 6.45 -0.89 11.82
CA VAL A 130 5.64 0.10 12.52
C VAL A 130 4.32 -0.51 12.95
N LYS A 131 3.95 -0.28 14.20
CA LYS A 131 2.72 -0.80 14.78
C LYS A 131 1.59 0.22 14.70
N VAL A 132 0.38 -0.31 14.66
CA VAL A 132 -0.84 0.48 14.79
C VAL A 132 -1.19 0.57 16.27
N ASP A 133 -1.29 1.77 16.81
CA ASP A 133 -1.70 2.01 18.19
C ASP A 133 -3.21 2.05 18.34
N LEU A 134 -3.90 2.64 17.34
CA LEU A 134 -5.35 2.78 17.39
C LEU A 134 -5.95 2.64 15.99
N THR A 135 -7.09 2.00 15.91
CA THR A 135 -7.94 2.04 14.71
C THR A 135 -9.35 2.44 15.13
N VAL A 136 -9.88 3.46 14.46
CA VAL A 136 -11.25 3.91 14.58
C VAL A 136 -11.97 3.61 13.28
N SER A 137 -13.17 3.05 13.34
CA SER A 137 -14.02 2.79 12.18
C SER A 137 -15.43 3.33 12.47
N GLY A 138 -15.94 4.19 11.60
CA GLY A 138 -17.23 4.84 11.78
C GLY A 138 -17.33 5.67 13.08
N GLY A 139 -16.21 6.15 13.62
CA GLY A 139 -16.15 6.88 14.88
C GLY A 139 -16.02 6.00 16.13
N GLU A 140 -16.01 4.66 15.99
CA GLU A 140 -15.85 3.72 17.10
C GLU A 140 -14.43 3.14 17.12
N VAL A 141 -13.83 3.02 18.32
CA VAL A 141 -12.52 2.37 18.48
C VAL A 141 -12.67 0.86 18.30
N VAL A 142 -12.05 0.31 17.26
CA VAL A 142 -12.11 -1.13 16.94
C VAL A 142 -10.80 -1.86 17.26
N HIS A 143 -9.72 -1.11 17.49
CA HIS A 143 -8.42 -1.63 17.93
C HIS A 143 -7.72 -0.58 18.76
N ALA A 144 -7.11 -1.00 19.87
CA ALA A 144 -6.18 -0.22 20.68
C ALA A 144 -5.11 -1.15 21.24
N ARG A 145 -3.84 -0.73 21.17
CA ARG A 145 -2.68 -1.45 21.71
C ARG A 145 -2.33 -0.95 23.11
#